data_42d521ca8a95221936d008db0a2c6663
#
_entry.id   42d521ca8a95221936d008db0a2c6663
#
_cell.length_a   1.000
_cell.length_b   1.000
_cell.length_c   1.000
_cell.angle_alpha   90.00
_cell.angle_beta   90.00
_cell.angle_gamma   90.00
#
_symmetry.space_group_name_H-M   'P 1'
#
loop_
_entity.id
_entity.type
_entity.pdbx_description
1 polymer ?
#
loop_
_entity_poly.entity_id
_entity_poly.type
_entity_poly.pdbx_seq_one_letter_code
_entity_poly.pdbx_strand_id
1 'polypeptide(L)'
;LFISEKAPAKINLTLDALYKRSDGYHELEMVMTSVDLADRIDLLALPNSSILLESSSGLVPQDDKNLAYMAASLLRKKVGIRRGVAIRIDKKVPVAAGLAGGSSDAAATLRGLNRLWGLGLSLEELAEIGAEIGSDVPYCIYGNTALARGRGEKLEVLPAPPACWVVLAKPPQGVSTADVFGALNVDRVKRRPRTSEMIDALYRQDYRAITRLLGNVLEPITMEMEPDVRKLKEKMVQFGADGVLMSGSGPTVFALVDRESRARRMVNSLKGFCPQVFAVRMLGNLNKSKQNAIVQA
;
A
#
# COMPACT_ATOMS: atom_id res chain seq x y z
N LEU A 1 4.76 26.93 -10.41
CA LEU A 1 5.33 25.59 -10.56
C LEU A 1 4.28 24.55 -10.19
N PHE A 2 4.20 23.47 -10.98
CA PHE A 2 3.23 22.38 -10.82
C PHE A 2 3.96 21.04 -10.91
N ILE A 3 3.60 20.10 -10.03
CA ILE A 3 4.11 18.74 -10.00
C ILE A 3 2.93 17.78 -9.85
N SER A 4 2.92 16.69 -10.60
CA SER A 4 1.98 15.58 -10.42
C SER A 4 2.74 14.31 -10.05
N GLU A 5 2.25 13.61 -9.02
CA GLU A 5 2.81 12.35 -8.51
C GLU A 5 1.75 11.25 -8.53
N LYS A 6 2.18 10.01 -8.79
CA LYS A 6 1.37 8.82 -8.54
C LYS A 6 1.57 8.34 -7.11
N ALA A 7 0.47 7.93 -6.47
CA ALA A 7 0.41 7.33 -5.14
C ALA A 7 -0.13 5.88 -5.25
N PRO A 8 0.71 4.88 -5.59
CA PRO A 8 0.27 3.51 -5.83
C PRO A 8 -0.16 2.82 -4.53
N ALA A 9 -1.19 1.99 -4.62
CA ALA A 9 -1.58 1.06 -3.56
C ALA A 9 -0.53 -0.05 -3.38
N LYS A 10 -0.52 -0.66 -2.18
CA LYS A 10 0.27 -1.86 -1.88
C LYS A 10 -0.64 -3.03 -1.51
N ILE A 11 -0.10 -4.23 -1.68
CA ILE A 11 -0.64 -5.45 -1.09
C ILE A 11 0.45 -6.15 -0.27
N ASN A 12 0.04 -7.02 0.67
CA ASN A 12 0.95 -7.86 1.42
C ASN A 12 0.92 -9.28 0.84
N LEU A 13 2.06 -9.79 0.35
CA LEU A 13 2.21 -11.18 -0.07
C LEU A 13 2.33 -12.09 1.15
N THR A 14 3.03 -11.64 2.18
CA THR A 14 3.03 -12.22 3.53
C THR A 14 2.83 -11.12 4.56
N LEU A 15 2.17 -11.46 5.70
CA LEU A 15 2.10 -10.62 6.88
C LEU A 15 2.08 -11.50 8.11
N ASP A 16 3.12 -11.41 8.92
CA ASP A 16 3.21 -12.05 10.23
C ASP A 16 3.38 -11.01 11.33
N ALA A 17 2.82 -11.30 12.51
CA ALA A 17 3.03 -10.56 13.75
C ALA A 17 3.75 -11.48 14.72
N LEU A 18 5.03 -11.18 15.00
CA LEU A 18 5.93 -12.07 15.71
C LEU A 18 5.68 -12.05 17.23
N TYR A 19 5.52 -10.85 17.79
CA TYR A 19 5.22 -10.63 19.21
C TYR A 19 4.67 -9.23 19.43
N LYS A 20 4.05 -9.03 20.61
CA LYS A 20 3.59 -7.71 21.05
C LYS A 20 4.74 -6.96 21.71
N ARG A 21 5.02 -5.75 21.27
CA ARG A 21 6.09 -4.88 21.76
C ARG A 21 5.67 -4.15 23.05
N SER A 22 6.65 -3.64 23.78
CA SER A 22 6.42 -2.82 24.98
C SER A 22 5.76 -1.47 24.69
N ASP A 23 5.89 -0.96 23.46
CA ASP A 23 5.25 0.28 22.99
C ASP A 23 3.76 0.10 22.59
N GLY A 24 3.21 -1.11 22.78
CA GLY A 24 1.82 -1.45 22.47
C GLY A 24 1.58 -1.90 21.03
N TYR A 25 2.54 -1.73 20.13
CA TYR A 25 2.50 -2.23 18.76
C TYR A 25 2.93 -3.69 18.67
N HIS A 26 2.88 -4.25 17.47
CA HIS A 26 3.41 -5.59 17.18
C HIS A 26 4.71 -5.48 16.37
N GLU A 27 5.64 -6.38 16.64
CA GLU A 27 6.77 -6.62 15.74
C GLU A 27 6.26 -7.42 14.56
N LEU A 28 6.37 -6.84 13.38
CA LEU A 28 5.87 -7.39 12.12
C LEU A 28 7.01 -7.92 11.27
N GLU A 29 6.71 -8.94 10.46
CA GLU A 29 7.52 -9.37 9.34
C GLU A 29 6.59 -9.59 8.14
N MET A 30 6.78 -8.82 7.07
CA MET A 30 5.87 -8.87 5.93
C MET A 30 6.59 -8.55 4.62
N VAL A 31 6.16 -9.24 3.56
CA VAL A 31 6.55 -8.90 2.19
C VAL A 31 5.45 -8.08 1.55
N MET A 32 5.78 -6.87 1.18
CA MET A 32 4.87 -5.92 0.51
C MET A 32 5.27 -5.70 -0.94
N THR A 33 4.30 -5.45 -1.80
CA THR A 33 4.52 -5.08 -3.20
C THR A 33 3.48 -4.09 -3.68
N SER A 34 3.86 -3.23 -4.62
CA SER A 34 2.98 -2.19 -5.17
C SER A 34 2.17 -2.73 -6.36
N VAL A 35 0.97 -2.19 -6.55
CA VAL A 35 0.07 -2.50 -7.66
C VAL A 35 -0.31 -1.23 -8.43
N ASP A 36 -0.67 -1.36 -9.72
CA ASP A 36 -1.04 -0.23 -10.59
C ASP A 36 -2.50 0.22 -10.37
N LEU A 37 -2.88 0.38 -9.10
CA LEU A 37 -4.02 1.16 -8.65
C LEU A 37 -3.45 2.33 -7.87
N ALA A 38 -3.63 3.55 -8.37
CA ALA A 38 -2.95 4.69 -7.78
C ALA A 38 -3.87 5.91 -7.71
N ASP A 39 -3.74 6.68 -6.63
CA ASP A 39 -4.23 8.04 -6.56
C ASP A 39 -3.28 8.96 -7.33
N ARG A 40 -3.76 10.13 -7.70
CA ARG A 40 -2.95 11.20 -8.27
C ARG A 40 -2.89 12.37 -7.29
N ILE A 41 -1.68 12.83 -7.02
CA ILE A 41 -1.40 13.99 -6.17
C ILE A 41 -0.87 15.10 -7.04
N ASP A 42 -1.65 16.15 -7.20
CA ASP A 42 -1.28 17.35 -7.92
C ASP A 42 -0.88 18.45 -6.92
N LEU A 43 0.29 19.02 -7.10
CA LEU A 43 0.90 20.02 -6.20
C LEU A 43 1.15 21.30 -6.98
N LEU A 44 0.54 22.40 -6.54
CA LEU A 44 0.70 23.73 -7.12
C LEU A 44 1.37 24.66 -6.08
N ALA A 45 2.49 25.26 -6.43
CA ALA A 45 3.15 26.23 -5.57
C ALA A 45 2.26 27.48 -5.38
N LEU A 46 2.11 27.94 -4.14
CA LEU A 46 1.38 29.15 -3.79
C LEU A 46 2.34 30.29 -3.47
N PRO A 47 1.97 31.55 -3.74
CA PRO A 47 2.79 32.72 -3.44
C PRO A 47 2.89 33.02 -1.93
N ASN A 48 1.92 32.57 -1.15
CA ASN A 48 1.86 32.69 0.30
C ASN A 48 2.35 31.41 1.00
N SER A 49 2.25 31.35 2.32
CA SER A 49 2.67 30.18 3.13
C SER A 49 1.53 29.20 3.45
N SER A 50 0.39 29.30 2.78
CA SER A 50 -0.76 28.42 3.05
C SER A 50 -0.53 26.99 2.53
N ILE A 51 -1.10 26.01 3.22
CA ILE A 51 -1.33 24.67 2.69
C ILE A 51 -2.83 24.56 2.47
N LEU A 52 -3.23 24.38 1.21
CA LEU A 52 -4.61 24.10 0.83
C LEU A 52 -4.71 22.66 0.39
N LEU A 53 -5.81 21.98 0.76
CA LEU A 53 -6.02 20.60 0.38
C LEU A 53 -7.45 20.42 -0.14
N GLU A 54 -7.57 19.73 -1.28
CA GLU A 54 -8.83 19.32 -1.89
C GLU A 54 -8.73 17.84 -2.27
N SER A 55 -9.77 17.07 -1.99
CA SER A 55 -9.88 15.67 -2.42
C SER A 55 -11.14 15.45 -3.24
N SER A 56 -11.03 14.63 -4.29
CA SER A 56 -12.18 14.17 -5.08
C SER A 56 -13.11 13.25 -4.29
N SER A 57 -12.67 12.73 -3.14
CA SER A 57 -13.45 11.86 -2.27
C SER A 57 -13.86 12.57 -0.98
N GLY A 58 -15.17 12.58 -0.68
CA GLY A 58 -15.68 13.03 0.62
C GLY A 58 -15.40 12.08 1.80
N LEU A 59 -14.78 10.93 1.54
CA LEU A 59 -14.47 9.92 2.57
C LEU A 59 -13.13 10.17 3.28
N VAL A 60 -12.32 11.12 2.81
CA VAL A 60 -11.05 11.48 3.45
C VAL A 60 -11.13 12.88 4.05
N PRO A 61 -10.46 13.15 5.18
CA PRO A 61 -10.40 14.49 5.74
C PRO A 61 -9.84 15.49 4.71
N GLN A 62 -10.39 16.72 4.70
CA GLN A 62 -9.91 17.82 3.88
C GLN A 62 -9.24 18.91 4.72
N ASP A 63 -8.73 18.53 5.88
CA ASP A 63 -8.10 19.38 6.89
C ASP A 63 -6.71 18.84 7.28
N ASP A 64 -6.20 19.30 8.40
CA ASP A 64 -4.91 18.93 8.97
C ASP A 64 -4.80 17.47 9.44
N LYS A 65 -5.92 16.73 9.48
CA LYS A 65 -5.94 15.28 9.77
C LYS A 65 -5.62 14.43 8.52
N ASN A 66 -5.61 15.01 7.34
CA ASN A 66 -5.24 14.32 6.11
C ASN A 66 -3.72 14.06 6.09
N LEU A 67 -3.29 12.82 5.79
CA LEU A 67 -1.88 12.46 5.80
C LEU A 67 -1.04 13.24 4.77
N ALA A 68 -1.62 13.64 3.63
CA ALA A 68 -0.94 14.49 2.65
C ALA A 68 -0.74 15.92 3.18
N TYR A 69 -1.71 16.46 3.91
CA TYR A 69 -1.56 17.76 4.58
C TYR A 69 -0.48 17.67 5.68
N MET A 70 -0.56 16.63 6.51
CA MET A 70 0.45 16.37 7.56
C MET A 70 1.85 16.26 6.96
N ALA A 71 2.00 15.58 5.82
CA ALA A 71 3.26 15.44 5.11
C ALA A 71 3.84 16.80 4.68
N ALA A 72 3.03 17.66 4.08
CA ALA A 72 3.45 18.98 3.69
C ALA A 72 3.82 19.88 4.89
N SER A 73 3.03 19.83 5.94
CA SER A 73 3.27 20.58 7.18
C SER A 73 4.55 20.13 7.88
N LEU A 74 4.74 18.82 8.04
CA LEU A 74 5.92 18.26 8.69
C LEU A 74 7.20 18.53 7.88
N LEU A 75 7.15 18.34 6.56
CA LEU A 75 8.30 18.62 5.67
C LEU A 75 8.74 20.06 5.80
N ARG A 76 7.81 21.04 5.73
CA ARG A 76 8.12 22.46 5.94
C ARG A 76 8.80 22.76 7.27
N LYS A 77 8.29 22.13 8.35
CA LYS A 77 8.85 22.28 9.70
C LYS A 77 10.27 21.74 9.77
N LYS A 78 10.52 20.54 9.19
CA LYS A 78 11.83 19.87 9.21
C LYS A 78 12.90 20.66 8.44
N VAL A 79 12.54 21.23 7.29
CA VAL A 79 13.50 21.98 6.45
C VAL A 79 13.52 23.48 6.71
N GLY A 80 12.70 23.98 7.64
CA GLY A 80 12.72 25.38 8.06
C GLY A 80 12.24 26.41 7.02
N ILE A 81 11.34 26.02 6.09
CA ILE A 81 10.84 26.90 5.03
C ILE A 81 9.39 27.32 5.25
N ARG A 82 8.97 28.42 4.60
CA ARG A 82 7.60 28.96 4.65
C ARG A 82 6.96 29.03 3.25
N ARG A 83 7.18 28.02 2.42
CA ARG A 83 6.57 27.92 1.09
C ARG A 83 5.17 27.30 1.17
N GLY A 84 4.22 27.87 0.40
CA GLY A 84 2.86 27.35 0.33
C GLY A 84 2.66 26.37 -0.81
N VAL A 85 1.60 25.56 -0.69
CA VAL A 85 1.20 24.59 -1.70
C VAL A 85 -0.31 24.38 -1.67
N ALA A 86 -0.92 24.22 -2.84
CA ALA A 86 -2.24 23.60 -3.00
C ALA A 86 -2.04 22.14 -3.40
N ILE A 87 -2.66 21.24 -2.63
CA ILE A 87 -2.62 19.80 -2.80
C ILE A 87 -3.99 19.35 -3.31
N ARG A 88 -4.04 18.72 -4.47
CA ARG A 88 -5.25 18.08 -4.97
C ARG A 88 -5.05 16.58 -5.04
N ILE A 89 -5.98 15.82 -4.44
CA ILE A 89 -5.97 14.35 -4.39
C ILE A 89 -7.10 13.84 -5.28
N ASP A 90 -6.76 13.16 -6.38
CA ASP A 90 -7.71 12.39 -7.19
C ASP A 90 -7.69 10.93 -6.70
N LYS A 91 -8.68 10.58 -5.84
CA LYS A 91 -8.76 9.29 -5.15
C LYS A 91 -9.32 8.19 -6.06
N LYS A 92 -8.54 7.12 -6.22
CA LYS A 92 -8.94 5.86 -6.88
C LYS A 92 -8.75 4.66 -5.97
N VAL A 93 -7.75 4.73 -5.07
CA VAL A 93 -7.50 3.68 -4.08
C VAL A 93 -8.61 3.72 -3.02
N PRO A 94 -9.31 2.62 -2.77
CA PRO A 94 -10.35 2.55 -1.75
C PRO A 94 -9.85 2.98 -0.36
N VAL A 95 -10.68 3.74 0.36
CA VAL A 95 -10.37 4.21 1.71
C VAL A 95 -10.61 3.10 2.74
N ALA A 96 -9.80 3.05 3.80
CA ALA A 96 -9.88 2.05 4.87
C ALA A 96 -9.92 0.61 4.32
N ALA A 97 -8.99 0.28 3.44
CA ALA A 97 -9.01 -0.91 2.61
C ALA A 97 -7.83 -1.88 2.82
N GLY A 98 -6.88 -1.60 3.71
CA GLY A 98 -5.65 -2.40 3.85
C GLY A 98 -4.65 -2.21 2.70
N LEU A 99 -4.84 -1.19 1.85
CA LEU A 99 -4.05 -0.89 0.64
C LEU A 99 -3.08 0.28 0.81
N ALA A 100 -2.96 0.85 2.00
CA ALA A 100 -2.11 2.00 2.35
C ALA A 100 -2.34 3.27 1.51
N GLY A 101 -3.59 3.53 1.02
CA GLY A 101 -3.87 4.67 0.16
C GLY A 101 -3.46 6.02 0.77
N GLY A 102 -3.85 6.31 2.02
CA GLY A 102 -3.46 7.56 2.70
C GLY A 102 -1.95 7.69 2.92
N SER A 103 -1.25 6.60 3.28
CA SER A 103 0.20 6.59 3.41
C SER A 103 0.90 6.82 2.07
N SER A 104 0.33 6.29 0.98
CA SER A 104 0.82 6.52 -0.37
C SER A 104 0.61 7.98 -0.82
N ASP A 105 -0.53 8.59 -0.45
CA ASP A 105 -0.79 10.01 -0.70
C ASP A 105 0.24 10.90 0.02
N ALA A 106 0.54 10.60 1.30
CA ALA A 106 1.58 11.30 2.06
C ALA A 106 2.96 11.14 1.43
N ALA A 107 3.33 9.93 1.05
CA ALA A 107 4.61 9.63 0.40
C ALA A 107 4.75 10.37 -0.94
N ALA A 108 3.71 10.36 -1.78
CA ALA A 108 3.67 11.09 -3.04
C ALA A 108 3.77 12.61 -2.81
N THR A 109 3.12 13.12 -1.76
CA THR A 109 3.23 14.54 -1.36
C THR A 109 4.66 14.88 -0.95
N LEU A 110 5.34 14.07 -0.13
CA LEU A 110 6.74 14.29 0.26
C LEU A 110 7.67 14.30 -0.97
N ARG A 111 7.58 13.30 -1.85
CA ARG A 111 8.40 13.26 -3.09
C ARG A 111 8.13 14.45 -4.00
N GLY A 112 6.86 14.78 -4.19
CA GLY A 112 6.45 15.88 -5.05
C GLY A 112 6.89 17.24 -4.51
N LEU A 113 6.78 17.48 -3.22
CA LEU A 113 7.23 18.71 -2.56
C LEU A 113 8.75 18.84 -2.55
N ASN A 114 9.48 17.73 -2.36
CA ASN A 114 10.93 17.72 -2.51
C ASN A 114 11.37 18.28 -3.86
N ARG A 115 10.68 17.87 -4.95
CA ARG A 115 10.92 18.38 -6.31
C ARG A 115 10.38 19.81 -6.50
N LEU A 116 9.14 20.08 -6.05
CA LEU A 116 8.48 21.38 -6.24
C LEU A 116 9.24 22.52 -5.56
N TRP A 117 9.78 22.25 -4.38
CA TRP A 117 10.53 23.21 -3.59
C TRP A 117 12.04 23.16 -3.81
N GLY A 118 12.55 22.16 -4.58
CA GLY A 118 13.98 22.02 -4.89
C GLY A 118 14.82 21.74 -3.64
N LEU A 119 14.34 20.83 -2.75
CA LEU A 119 14.98 20.60 -1.45
C LEU A 119 16.22 19.70 -1.55
N GLY A 120 16.28 18.82 -2.56
CA GLY A 120 17.40 17.90 -2.77
C GLY A 120 17.52 16.78 -1.74
N LEU A 121 16.44 16.48 -0.99
CA LEU A 121 16.44 15.41 0.01
C LEU A 121 16.51 14.03 -0.67
N SER A 122 17.25 13.11 -0.05
CA SER A 122 17.33 11.71 -0.46
C SER A 122 16.03 10.95 -0.14
N LEU A 123 15.86 9.75 -0.69
CA LEU A 123 14.70 8.90 -0.36
C LEU A 123 14.74 8.46 1.11
N GLU A 124 15.94 8.27 1.68
CA GLU A 124 16.16 7.95 3.09
C GLU A 124 15.64 9.05 3.99
N GLU A 125 16.04 10.31 3.74
CA GLU A 125 15.58 11.47 4.50
C GLU A 125 14.07 11.67 4.40
N LEU A 126 13.49 11.46 3.21
CA LEU A 126 12.04 11.49 3.03
C LEU A 126 11.34 10.35 3.78
N ALA A 127 11.93 9.15 3.83
CA ALA A 127 11.38 8.01 4.54
C ALA A 127 11.41 8.21 6.06
N GLU A 128 12.49 8.81 6.59
CA GLU A 128 12.58 9.19 8.02
C GLU A 128 11.47 10.19 8.40
N ILE A 129 11.26 11.23 7.59
CA ILE A 129 10.16 12.17 7.78
C ILE A 129 8.82 11.44 7.67
N GLY A 130 8.68 10.52 6.71
CA GLY A 130 7.48 9.73 6.48
C GLY A 130 7.12 8.83 7.66
N ALA A 131 8.11 8.27 8.37
CA ALA A 131 7.92 7.41 9.52
C ALA A 131 7.23 8.12 10.71
N GLU A 132 7.37 9.44 10.81
CA GLU A 132 6.66 10.24 11.81
C GLU A 132 5.17 10.43 11.48
N ILE A 133 4.77 10.22 10.21
CA ILE A 133 3.39 10.35 9.74
C ILE A 133 2.64 9.03 9.86
N GLY A 134 3.30 7.92 9.47
CA GLY A 134 2.69 6.59 9.53
C GLY A 134 3.64 5.47 9.12
N SER A 135 3.40 4.28 9.65
CA SER A 135 4.29 3.11 9.47
C SER A 135 4.46 2.64 8.02
N ASP A 136 3.42 2.79 7.18
CA ASP A 136 3.48 2.41 5.77
C ASP A 136 4.08 3.51 4.86
N VAL A 137 4.28 4.75 5.37
CA VAL A 137 4.77 5.88 4.56
C VAL A 137 6.20 5.63 4.05
N PRO A 138 7.15 5.14 4.86
CA PRO A 138 8.50 4.81 4.38
C PRO A 138 8.47 3.83 3.21
N TYR A 139 7.67 2.75 3.30
CA TYR A 139 7.50 1.82 2.19
C TYR A 139 6.97 2.54 0.93
N CYS A 140 5.95 3.39 1.07
CA CYS A 140 5.36 4.13 -0.05
C CYS A 140 6.31 5.16 -0.67
N ILE A 141 7.34 5.64 0.06
CA ILE A 141 8.42 6.50 -0.47
C ILE A 141 9.26 5.71 -1.48
N TYR A 142 9.70 4.50 -1.10
CA TYR A 142 10.53 3.65 -1.97
C TYR A 142 9.70 2.96 -3.05
N GLY A 143 8.49 2.50 -2.70
CA GLY A 143 7.69 1.63 -3.55
C GLY A 143 8.33 0.26 -3.75
N ASN A 144 8.04 -0.39 -4.90
CA ASN A 144 8.61 -1.68 -5.30
C ASN A 144 8.11 -2.87 -4.45
N THR A 145 8.96 -3.90 -4.30
CA THR A 145 8.75 -5.03 -3.41
C THR A 145 9.78 -4.97 -2.30
N ALA A 146 9.34 -5.11 -1.06
CA ALA A 146 10.21 -5.04 0.10
C ALA A 146 9.78 -6.00 1.21
N LEU A 147 10.78 -6.51 1.93
CA LEU A 147 10.59 -7.08 3.26
C LEU A 147 10.55 -5.92 4.26
N ALA A 148 9.49 -5.85 5.04
CA ALA A 148 9.31 -4.85 6.07
C ALA A 148 9.28 -5.52 7.45
N ARG A 149 10.03 -4.96 8.39
CA ARG A 149 10.12 -5.38 9.80
C ARG A 149 9.85 -4.20 10.73
N GLY A 150 9.87 -4.45 12.04
CA GLY A 150 9.47 -3.45 13.01
C GLY A 150 7.95 -3.28 13.02
N ARG A 151 7.46 -2.04 12.90
CA ARG A 151 6.05 -1.72 12.67
C ARG A 151 5.72 -1.65 11.17
N GLY A 152 6.73 -1.90 10.28
CA GLY A 152 6.68 -1.78 8.84
C GLY A 152 7.68 -0.76 8.26
N GLU A 153 8.45 -0.08 9.12
CA GLU A 153 9.38 0.99 8.74
C GLU A 153 10.78 0.51 8.36
N LYS A 154 11.21 -0.69 8.82
CA LYS A 154 12.52 -1.27 8.51
C LYS A 154 12.42 -2.05 7.20
N LEU A 155 12.97 -1.49 6.14
CA LEU A 155 12.77 -1.99 4.79
C LEU A 155 14.04 -2.58 4.19
N GLU A 156 13.88 -3.75 3.56
CA GLU A 156 14.87 -4.40 2.72
C GLU A 156 14.26 -4.61 1.33
N VAL A 157 14.91 -4.08 0.30
CA VAL A 157 14.41 -4.18 -1.09
C VAL A 157 14.54 -5.61 -1.59
N LEU A 158 13.46 -6.14 -2.16
CA LEU A 158 13.39 -7.46 -2.75
C LEU A 158 13.14 -7.38 -4.27
N PRO A 159 13.44 -8.45 -5.01
CA PRO A 159 13.01 -8.56 -6.40
C PRO A 159 11.49 -8.46 -6.52
N ALA A 160 11.01 -7.75 -7.54
CA ALA A 160 9.58 -7.73 -7.83
C ALA A 160 9.08 -9.14 -8.22
N PRO A 161 7.83 -9.51 -7.88
CA PRO A 161 7.23 -10.73 -8.39
C PRO A 161 7.21 -10.75 -9.93
N PRO A 162 7.12 -11.95 -10.56
CA PRO A 162 6.87 -12.04 -11.99
C PRO A 162 5.63 -11.26 -12.40
N ALA A 163 5.64 -10.71 -13.62
CA ALA A 163 4.53 -9.94 -14.15
C ALA A 163 3.22 -10.76 -14.11
N CYS A 164 2.23 -10.24 -13.41
CA CYS A 164 0.91 -10.86 -13.29
C CYS A 164 -0.17 -9.80 -13.12
N TRP A 165 -1.42 -10.23 -13.15
CA TRP A 165 -2.58 -9.42 -12.87
C TRP A 165 -3.05 -9.64 -11.43
N VAL A 166 -3.52 -8.57 -10.82
CA VAL A 166 -4.08 -8.54 -9.48
C VAL A 166 -5.53 -8.11 -9.58
N VAL A 167 -6.45 -8.94 -9.11
CA VAL A 167 -7.85 -8.55 -8.95
C VAL A 167 -8.05 -8.17 -7.49
N LEU A 168 -8.47 -6.93 -7.25
CA LEU A 168 -8.75 -6.38 -5.93
C LEU A 168 -10.27 -6.29 -5.76
N ALA A 169 -10.81 -6.76 -4.64
CA ALA A 169 -12.21 -6.59 -4.29
C ALA A 169 -12.32 -6.10 -2.83
N LYS A 170 -13.00 -4.97 -2.62
CA LYS A 170 -13.23 -4.38 -1.30
C LYS A 170 -14.72 -4.43 -0.97
N PRO A 171 -15.13 -5.14 0.11
CA PRO A 171 -16.51 -5.09 0.59
C PRO A 171 -16.91 -3.65 0.96
N PRO A 172 -18.23 -3.33 1.01
CA PRO A 172 -18.71 -2.00 1.33
C PRO A 172 -18.22 -1.50 2.70
N GLN A 173 -18.24 -2.36 3.70
CA GLN A 173 -17.77 -2.06 5.05
C GLN A 173 -16.25 -1.95 5.11
N GLY A 174 -15.75 -1.12 6.01
CA GLY A 174 -14.35 -1.05 6.39
C GLY A 174 -14.13 -1.77 7.73
N VAL A 175 -12.89 -2.08 8.02
CA VAL A 175 -12.47 -2.56 9.34
C VAL A 175 -11.44 -1.58 9.92
N SER A 176 -11.45 -1.44 11.24
CA SER A 176 -10.44 -0.67 11.95
C SER A 176 -9.15 -1.50 12.08
N THR A 177 -8.04 -0.98 11.60
CA THR A 177 -6.73 -1.64 11.78
C THR A 177 -6.41 -1.84 13.27
N ALA A 178 -6.76 -0.86 14.11
CA ALA A 178 -6.54 -0.96 15.56
C ALA A 178 -7.35 -2.10 16.18
N ASP A 179 -8.61 -2.28 15.77
CA ASP A 179 -9.48 -3.34 16.29
C ASP A 179 -8.98 -4.73 15.86
N VAL A 180 -8.56 -4.88 14.60
CA VAL A 180 -8.00 -6.14 14.09
C VAL A 180 -6.72 -6.53 14.83
N PHE A 181 -5.77 -5.58 15.02
CA PHE A 181 -4.57 -5.83 15.81
C PHE A 181 -4.86 -6.00 17.31
N GLY A 182 -5.88 -5.31 17.83
CA GLY A 182 -6.32 -5.46 19.22
C GLY A 182 -6.91 -6.85 19.52
N ALA A 183 -7.56 -7.47 18.53
CA ALA A 183 -8.10 -8.82 18.65
C ALA A 183 -7.05 -9.92 18.38
N LEU A 184 -5.87 -9.57 17.87
CA LEU A 184 -4.82 -10.54 17.58
C LEU A 184 -4.21 -11.08 18.88
N ASN A 185 -4.29 -12.40 19.05
CA ASN A 185 -3.50 -13.13 20.04
C ASN A 185 -2.38 -13.89 19.32
N VAL A 186 -1.17 -13.35 19.42
CA VAL A 186 0.03 -13.87 18.71
C VAL A 186 0.34 -15.32 19.07
N ASP A 187 0.08 -15.72 20.33
CA ASP A 187 0.37 -17.07 20.83
C ASP A 187 -0.62 -18.12 20.29
N ARG A 188 -1.78 -17.66 19.79
CA ARG A 188 -2.83 -18.52 19.21
C ARG A 188 -2.77 -18.63 17.69
N VAL A 189 -1.81 -18.00 17.04
CA VAL A 189 -1.63 -18.08 15.59
C VAL A 189 -1.22 -19.51 15.21
N LYS A 190 -2.14 -20.26 14.56
CA LYS A 190 -1.91 -21.65 14.18
C LYS A 190 -1.07 -21.84 12.92
N ARG A 191 -1.17 -20.91 11.98
CA ARG A 191 -0.44 -20.95 10.70
C ARG A 191 0.24 -19.62 10.48
N ARG A 192 1.57 -19.65 10.43
CA ARG A 192 2.38 -18.48 10.14
C ARG A 192 2.79 -18.46 8.67
N PRO A 193 2.88 -17.29 8.05
CA PRO A 193 3.48 -17.14 6.73
C PRO A 193 4.92 -17.69 6.71
N ARG A 194 5.28 -18.30 5.60
CA ARG A 194 6.65 -18.78 5.36
C ARG A 194 7.43 -17.69 4.62
N THR A 195 7.74 -16.59 5.32
CA THR A 195 8.31 -15.38 4.73
C THR A 195 9.65 -15.65 4.05
N SER A 196 10.53 -16.48 4.63
CA SER A 196 11.82 -16.84 4.01
C SER A 196 11.63 -17.58 2.67
N GLU A 197 10.69 -18.53 2.60
CA GLU A 197 10.39 -19.23 1.35
C GLU A 197 9.76 -18.29 0.31
N MET A 198 8.96 -17.30 0.73
CA MET A 198 8.43 -16.26 -0.15
C MET A 198 9.56 -15.44 -0.76
N ILE A 199 10.55 -15.04 0.05
CA ILE A 199 11.74 -14.32 -0.40
C ILE A 199 12.51 -15.15 -1.42
N ASP A 200 12.75 -16.43 -1.14
CA ASP A 200 13.42 -17.35 -2.08
C ASP A 200 12.62 -17.51 -3.38
N ALA A 201 11.30 -17.57 -3.32
CA ALA A 201 10.44 -17.66 -4.49
C ALA A 201 10.50 -16.38 -5.35
N LEU A 202 10.62 -15.21 -4.72
CA LEU A 202 10.82 -13.92 -5.40
C LEU A 202 12.16 -13.89 -6.13
N TYR A 203 13.26 -14.31 -5.48
CA TYR A 203 14.56 -14.38 -6.12
C TYR A 203 14.59 -15.35 -7.30
N ARG A 204 13.91 -16.49 -7.19
CA ARG A 204 13.78 -17.48 -8.28
C ARG A 204 12.75 -17.12 -9.35
N GLN A 205 12.00 -16.03 -9.17
CA GLN A 205 10.89 -15.62 -10.05
C GLN A 205 9.84 -16.73 -10.23
N ASP A 206 9.60 -17.53 -9.18
CA ASP A 206 8.67 -18.66 -9.20
C ASP A 206 7.24 -18.20 -8.85
N TYR A 207 6.48 -17.81 -9.88
CA TYR A 207 5.10 -17.39 -9.73
C TYR A 207 4.22 -18.42 -8.99
N ARG A 208 4.39 -19.71 -9.29
CA ARG A 208 3.59 -20.77 -8.67
C ARG A 208 3.91 -20.96 -7.18
N ALA A 209 5.18 -20.81 -6.80
CA ALA A 209 5.55 -20.83 -5.40
C ALA A 209 4.99 -19.59 -4.68
N ILE A 210 5.13 -18.39 -5.26
CA ILE A 210 4.58 -17.14 -4.70
C ILE A 210 3.08 -17.27 -4.41
N THR A 211 2.29 -17.76 -5.37
CA THR A 211 0.83 -17.89 -5.19
C THR A 211 0.45 -18.88 -4.09
N ARG A 212 1.25 -19.93 -3.85
CA ARG A 212 1.02 -20.91 -2.77
C ARG A 212 1.51 -20.46 -1.40
N LEU A 213 2.45 -19.51 -1.36
CA LEU A 213 3.08 -19.01 -0.12
C LEU A 213 2.38 -17.78 0.46
N LEU A 214 1.33 -17.28 -0.20
CA LEU A 214 0.53 -16.16 0.33
C LEU A 214 0.02 -16.48 1.74
N GLY A 215 0.21 -15.56 2.68
CA GLY A 215 -0.21 -15.77 4.06
C GLY A 215 -0.32 -14.47 4.87
N ASN A 216 -1.38 -14.37 5.69
CA ASN A 216 -1.64 -13.21 6.53
C ASN A 216 -2.30 -13.64 7.84
N VAL A 217 -1.60 -13.40 8.95
CA VAL A 217 -2.10 -13.81 10.30
C VAL A 217 -3.32 -13.00 10.75
N LEU A 218 -3.58 -11.84 10.15
CA LEU A 218 -4.74 -11.00 10.47
C LEU A 218 -6.01 -11.46 9.73
N GLU A 219 -5.87 -12.20 8.63
CA GLU A 219 -7.00 -12.59 7.77
C GLU A 219 -8.10 -13.37 8.52
N PRO A 220 -7.80 -14.38 9.37
CA PRO A 220 -8.84 -15.09 10.12
C PRO A 220 -9.64 -14.16 11.05
N ILE A 221 -8.97 -13.20 11.67
CA ILE A 221 -9.59 -12.23 12.60
C ILE A 221 -10.56 -11.33 11.84
N THR A 222 -10.09 -10.77 10.73
CA THR A 222 -10.93 -9.90 9.91
C THR A 222 -12.10 -10.64 9.28
N MET A 223 -11.95 -11.93 8.93
CA MET A 223 -13.06 -12.77 8.45
C MET A 223 -14.14 -13.03 9.51
N GLU A 224 -13.81 -12.94 10.79
CA GLU A 224 -14.79 -13.02 11.89
C GLU A 224 -15.52 -11.70 12.07
N MET A 225 -14.81 -10.56 11.94
CA MET A 225 -15.36 -9.22 12.07
C MET A 225 -16.19 -8.81 10.85
N GLU A 226 -15.75 -9.20 9.64
CA GLU A 226 -16.34 -8.88 8.35
C GLU A 226 -16.48 -10.15 7.49
N PRO A 227 -17.61 -10.88 7.61
CA PRO A 227 -17.82 -12.15 6.90
C PRO A 227 -17.77 -12.07 5.37
N ASP A 228 -17.98 -10.87 4.78
CA ASP A 228 -17.92 -10.70 3.34
C ASP A 228 -16.49 -10.87 2.80
N VAL A 229 -15.45 -10.67 3.62
CA VAL A 229 -14.06 -11.00 3.29
C VAL A 229 -13.91 -12.49 2.96
N ARG A 230 -14.51 -13.37 3.79
CA ARG A 230 -14.51 -14.81 3.55
C ARG A 230 -15.24 -15.18 2.26
N LYS A 231 -16.44 -14.62 2.06
CA LYS A 231 -17.24 -14.86 0.85
C LYS A 231 -16.49 -14.44 -0.42
N LEU A 232 -15.85 -13.26 -0.40
CA LEU A 232 -15.05 -12.77 -1.53
C LEU A 232 -13.87 -13.70 -1.82
N LYS A 233 -13.16 -14.14 -0.79
CA LYS A 233 -12.05 -15.09 -0.94
C LYS A 233 -12.50 -16.40 -1.59
N GLU A 234 -13.58 -17.00 -1.09
CA GLU A 234 -14.17 -18.24 -1.62
C GLU A 234 -14.59 -18.07 -3.09
N LYS A 235 -15.23 -16.92 -3.43
CA LYS A 235 -15.61 -16.60 -4.81
C LYS A 235 -14.41 -16.45 -5.73
N MET A 236 -13.34 -15.76 -5.30
CA MET A 236 -12.13 -15.62 -6.10
C MET A 236 -11.46 -16.97 -6.37
N VAL A 237 -11.41 -17.86 -5.36
CA VAL A 237 -10.93 -19.24 -5.55
C VAL A 237 -11.82 -20.00 -6.54
N GLN A 238 -13.15 -19.92 -6.39
CA GLN A 238 -14.11 -20.56 -7.28
C GLN A 238 -13.98 -20.05 -8.73
N PHE A 239 -13.67 -18.78 -8.92
CA PHE A 239 -13.46 -18.15 -10.24
C PHE A 239 -12.06 -18.41 -10.81
N GLY A 240 -11.27 -19.28 -10.17
CA GLY A 240 -10.02 -19.79 -10.69
C GLY A 240 -8.81 -18.87 -10.46
N ALA A 241 -8.73 -18.19 -9.34
CA ALA A 241 -7.50 -17.49 -8.94
C ALA A 241 -6.35 -18.46 -8.71
N ASP A 242 -5.12 -18.04 -9.04
CA ASP A 242 -3.91 -18.83 -8.77
C ASP A 242 -3.47 -18.73 -7.30
N GLY A 243 -3.79 -17.60 -6.66
CA GLY A 243 -3.61 -17.36 -5.23
C GLY A 243 -4.56 -16.26 -4.76
N VAL A 244 -5.06 -16.36 -3.52
CA VAL A 244 -6.01 -15.38 -2.94
C VAL A 244 -5.61 -15.08 -1.51
N LEU A 245 -5.55 -13.79 -1.15
CA LEU A 245 -5.26 -13.35 0.21
C LEU A 245 -5.93 -12.00 0.51
N MET A 246 -6.16 -11.72 1.78
CA MET A 246 -6.53 -10.40 2.27
C MET A 246 -5.28 -9.52 2.43
N SER A 247 -5.34 -8.27 2.00
CA SER A 247 -4.24 -7.30 2.12
C SER A 247 -4.28 -6.55 3.46
N GLY A 248 -3.15 -6.53 4.17
CA GLY A 248 -3.02 -5.81 5.43
C GLY A 248 -4.02 -6.27 6.48
N SER A 249 -4.61 -5.34 7.21
CA SER A 249 -5.74 -5.61 8.12
C SER A 249 -7.07 -5.78 7.40
N GLY A 250 -7.08 -5.71 6.09
CA GLY A 250 -8.28 -5.83 5.26
C GLY A 250 -9.08 -4.53 5.12
N PRO A 251 -10.35 -4.62 4.67
CA PRO A 251 -11.05 -5.83 4.25
C PRO A 251 -10.82 -6.22 2.77
N THR A 252 -9.91 -5.55 2.05
CA THR A 252 -9.67 -5.89 0.63
C THR A 252 -9.08 -7.28 0.48
N VAL A 253 -9.70 -8.10 -0.34
CA VAL A 253 -9.18 -9.39 -0.80
C VAL A 253 -8.57 -9.18 -2.19
N PHE A 254 -7.40 -9.77 -2.42
CA PHE A 254 -6.78 -9.78 -3.74
C PHE A 254 -6.60 -11.20 -4.26
N ALA A 255 -6.68 -11.33 -5.58
CA ALA A 255 -6.38 -12.55 -6.31
C ALA A 255 -5.24 -12.30 -7.30
N LEU A 256 -4.32 -13.25 -7.40
CA LEU A 256 -3.29 -13.28 -8.44
C LEU A 256 -3.76 -14.16 -9.59
N VAL A 257 -3.57 -13.69 -10.83
CA VAL A 257 -3.82 -14.46 -12.06
C VAL A 257 -2.76 -14.12 -13.11
N ASP A 258 -2.41 -15.10 -13.93
CA ASP A 258 -1.33 -15.00 -14.92
C ASP A 258 -1.71 -14.15 -16.17
N ARG A 259 -3.02 -14.07 -16.50
CA ARG A 259 -3.52 -13.46 -17.76
C ARG A 259 -4.60 -12.42 -17.54
N GLU A 260 -4.56 -11.37 -18.34
CA GLU A 260 -5.57 -10.31 -18.33
C GLU A 260 -7.00 -10.83 -18.54
N SER A 261 -7.16 -11.75 -19.47
CA SER A 261 -8.50 -12.31 -19.77
C SER A 261 -9.13 -13.00 -18.56
N ARG A 262 -8.31 -13.65 -17.70
CA ARG A 262 -8.77 -14.26 -16.44
C ARG A 262 -9.13 -13.18 -15.41
N ALA A 263 -8.29 -12.13 -15.30
CA ALA A 263 -8.57 -10.99 -14.42
C ALA A 263 -9.87 -10.29 -14.80
N ARG A 264 -10.07 -9.99 -16.08
CA ARG A 264 -11.30 -9.35 -16.58
C ARG A 264 -12.55 -10.19 -16.33
N ARG A 265 -12.50 -11.51 -16.56
CA ARG A 265 -13.62 -12.41 -16.26
C ARG A 265 -13.93 -12.43 -14.76
N MET A 266 -12.92 -12.49 -13.91
CA MET A 266 -13.09 -12.48 -12.45
C MET A 266 -13.73 -11.17 -11.98
N VAL A 267 -13.28 -10.01 -12.48
CA VAL A 267 -13.90 -8.71 -12.20
C VAL A 267 -15.39 -8.72 -12.56
N ASN A 268 -15.73 -9.19 -13.76
CA ASN A 268 -17.13 -9.22 -14.20
C ASN A 268 -17.98 -10.14 -13.30
N SER A 269 -17.44 -11.29 -12.88
CA SER A 269 -18.13 -12.20 -11.97
C SER A 269 -18.29 -11.63 -10.56
N LEU A 270 -17.32 -10.83 -10.08
CA LEU A 270 -17.35 -10.25 -8.74
C LEU A 270 -18.22 -9.00 -8.63
N LYS A 271 -18.45 -8.26 -9.70
CA LYS A 271 -19.28 -7.03 -9.71
C LYS A 271 -20.70 -7.23 -9.19
N GLY A 272 -21.24 -8.44 -9.29
CA GLY A 272 -22.53 -8.79 -8.69
C GLY A 272 -22.50 -8.95 -7.16
N PHE A 273 -21.32 -9.09 -6.56
CA PHE A 273 -21.13 -9.32 -5.12
C PHE A 273 -20.42 -8.19 -4.40
N CYS A 274 -19.69 -7.37 -5.12
CA CYS A 274 -18.85 -6.33 -4.56
C CYS A 274 -18.83 -5.10 -5.48
N PRO A 275 -19.12 -3.88 -4.96
CA PRO A 275 -19.17 -2.67 -5.79
C PRO A 275 -17.79 -2.15 -6.18
N GLN A 276 -16.74 -2.43 -5.39
CA GLN A 276 -15.38 -1.98 -5.62
C GLN A 276 -14.49 -3.14 -6.04
N VAL A 277 -14.40 -3.38 -7.36
CA VAL A 277 -13.58 -4.45 -7.95
C VAL A 277 -12.71 -3.88 -9.07
N PHE A 278 -11.41 -4.16 -9.00
CA PHE A 278 -10.41 -3.64 -9.94
C PHE A 278 -9.55 -4.79 -10.48
N ALA A 279 -9.19 -4.74 -11.77
CA ALA A 279 -8.11 -5.53 -12.33
C ALA A 279 -6.95 -4.60 -12.65
N VAL A 280 -5.81 -4.85 -12.01
CA VAL A 280 -4.61 -4.02 -12.12
C VAL A 280 -3.39 -4.90 -12.33
N ARG A 281 -2.27 -4.32 -12.74
CA ARG A 281 -1.00 -5.05 -12.85
C ARG A 281 -0.24 -5.04 -11.53
N MET A 282 0.49 -6.10 -11.27
CA MET A 282 1.58 -6.06 -10.32
C MET A 282 2.64 -5.06 -10.85
N LEU A 283 3.06 -4.12 -10.01
CA LEU A 283 4.14 -3.22 -10.41
C LEU A 283 5.48 -3.93 -10.25
N GLY A 284 6.31 -3.84 -11.29
CA GLY A 284 7.72 -4.21 -11.23
C GLY A 284 8.54 -3.14 -10.49
N ASN A 285 9.86 -3.34 -10.40
CA ASN A 285 10.75 -2.36 -9.79
C ASN A 285 10.70 -1.02 -10.53
N LEU A 286 10.02 -0.04 -9.94
CA LEU A 286 9.80 1.29 -10.52
C LEU A 286 11.12 2.05 -10.81
N ASN A 287 12.22 1.69 -10.12
CA ASN A 287 13.51 2.37 -10.25
C ASN A 287 14.36 1.91 -11.43
N LYS A 288 14.15 0.72 -12.02
CA LYS A 288 14.91 0.29 -13.19
C LYS A 288 14.60 1.10 -14.47
N SER A 289 13.36 1.57 -14.62
CA SER A 289 12.98 2.39 -15.77
C SER A 289 13.51 3.83 -15.70
N LYS A 290 13.72 4.37 -14.48
CA LYS A 290 14.27 5.73 -14.29
C LYS A 290 15.80 5.76 -14.28
N GLN A 291 16.47 4.73 -13.79
CA GLN A 291 17.92 4.63 -13.86
C GLN A 291 18.43 4.46 -15.30
N ASN A 292 17.71 3.71 -16.14
CA ASN A 292 18.06 3.57 -17.56
C ASN A 292 17.80 4.84 -18.39
N ALA A 293 16.89 5.72 -17.95
CA ALA A 293 16.65 7.01 -18.62
C ALA A 293 17.69 8.10 -18.27
N ILE A 294 18.37 7.95 -17.11
CA ILE A 294 19.42 8.91 -16.68
C ILE A 294 20.78 8.52 -17.27
N VAL A 295 20.99 7.26 -17.65
CA VAL A 295 22.24 6.80 -18.28
C VAL A 295 22.26 7.03 -19.81
N GLN A 296 21.12 7.41 -20.42
CA GLN A 296 21.00 7.69 -21.87
C GLN A 296 20.75 9.18 -22.18
N ALA A 297 20.82 10.07 -21.23
CA ALA A 297 20.78 11.53 -21.36
C ALA A 297 22.11 12.16 -20.87
#